data_c38ce7b55f9363302e726386d424cb2f
#
_entry.id   c38ce7b55f9363302e726386d424cb2f
#
_cell.length_a   1.000
_cell.length_b   1.000
_cell.length_c   1.000
_cell.angle_alpha   90.00
_cell.angle_beta   90.00
_cell.angle_gamma   90.00
#
_symmetry.space_group_name_H-M   'P 1'
#
loop_
_entity.id
_entity.type
_entity.pdbx_description
1 polymer ?
#
loop_
_entity_poly.entity_id
_entity_poly.type
_entity_poly.pdbx_seq_one_letter_code
_entity_poly.pdbx_strand_id
1 'polypeptide(L)'
;EAQVKNYFDFRVAAVIPSRDVEEFLKSNKIDFVISTVNVRSESVPCVKVQAQLTMNDINAIQNIAFLLGRKENKSENESRYVEQNFLDVMKTFLEKLDASKRDEFFDEVYALMETKIQSTGKSILAQMLDPSKIMIKQEKITWEQGILQAADILEKKGCVGSDYGKKAVENVKEYGDYIIISKGIALAHAGKKEAHVYKDGLSLVMCPEGIEFTEGNIVYLVFCFAVAEEKDYLKLFQEIIALGKTQKKMKDILQQKNVVSLYHSLVF
;
A
#
# COMPACT_ATOMS: atom_id res chain seq x y z
N GLU A 1 25.08 1.83 -14.47
CA GLU A 1 24.95 3.29 -14.50
C GLU A 1 24.06 3.75 -15.66
N ALA A 2 24.37 3.43 -16.94
CA ALA A 2 23.62 3.89 -18.09
C ALA A 2 22.12 3.53 -18.01
N GLN A 3 21.78 2.29 -17.61
CA GLN A 3 20.39 1.89 -17.47
C GLN A 3 19.66 2.66 -16.36
N VAL A 4 20.32 2.95 -15.22
CA VAL A 4 19.69 3.75 -14.15
C VAL A 4 19.41 5.16 -14.64
N LYS A 5 20.33 5.80 -15.37
CA LYS A 5 20.14 7.14 -15.95
C LYS A 5 19.05 7.21 -17.02
N ASN A 6 18.73 6.09 -17.68
CA ASN A 6 17.63 6.05 -18.65
C ASN A 6 16.25 6.10 -18.02
N TYR A 7 16.12 5.69 -16.75
CA TYR A 7 14.85 5.62 -16.04
C TYR A 7 14.71 6.66 -14.92
N PHE A 8 15.85 7.21 -14.43
CA PHE A 8 15.87 8.07 -13.25
C PHE A 8 16.82 9.25 -13.45
N ASP A 9 16.40 10.42 -13.02
CA ASP A 9 17.25 11.63 -12.93
C ASP A 9 18.02 11.68 -11.59
N PHE A 10 18.72 10.58 -11.27
CA PHE A 10 19.55 10.52 -10.09
C PHE A 10 20.97 11.02 -10.35
N ARG A 11 21.50 11.75 -9.39
CA ARG A 11 22.94 12.04 -9.37
C ARG A 11 23.69 10.78 -8.92
N VAL A 12 24.31 10.08 -9.86
CA VAL A 12 25.21 8.96 -9.55
C VAL A 12 26.52 9.51 -9.00
N ALA A 13 26.76 9.29 -7.71
CA ALA A 13 27.95 9.78 -7.01
C ALA A 13 29.21 9.01 -7.44
N ALA A 14 29.11 7.68 -7.56
CA ALA A 14 30.20 6.82 -8.01
C ALA A 14 29.67 5.47 -8.50
N VAL A 15 30.48 4.77 -9.30
CA VAL A 15 30.31 3.34 -9.62
C VAL A 15 31.55 2.63 -9.13
N ILE A 16 31.42 1.80 -8.10
CA ILE A 16 32.54 1.19 -7.38
C ILE A 16 32.28 -0.30 -7.14
N PRO A 17 33.30 -1.11 -6.93
CA PRO A 17 33.15 -2.49 -6.50
C PRO A 17 32.41 -2.60 -5.17
N SER A 18 31.61 -3.65 -4.99
CA SER A 18 30.82 -3.85 -3.76
C SER A 18 31.65 -3.90 -2.47
N ARG A 19 32.89 -4.35 -2.55
CA ARG A 19 33.83 -4.39 -1.42
C ARG A 19 34.26 -3.00 -0.91
N ASP A 20 34.17 -1.97 -1.76
CA ASP A 20 34.63 -0.62 -1.46
C ASP A 20 33.49 0.29 -0.98
N VAL A 21 32.24 -0.21 -0.96
CA VAL A 21 31.03 0.57 -0.63
C VAL A 21 31.08 1.11 0.80
N GLU A 22 31.41 0.28 1.78
CA GLU A 22 31.45 0.70 3.20
C GLU A 22 32.48 1.83 3.44
N GLU A 23 33.64 1.74 2.81
CA GLU A 23 34.69 2.77 2.94
C GLU A 23 34.25 4.07 2.24
N PHE A 24 33.63 3.96 1.07
CA PHE A 24 33.10 5.10 0.33
C PHE A 24 32.00 5.84 1.12
N LEU A 25 31.12 5.11 1.77
CA LEU A 25 30.03 5.67 2.59
C LEU A 25 30.53 6.45 3.82
N LYS A 26 31.71 6.11 4.37
CA LYS A 26 32.29 6.86 5.51
C LYS A 26 32.68 8.30 5.13
N SER A 27 33.05 8.52 3.87
CA SER A 27 33.55 9.81 3.39
C SER A 27 32.59 10.58 2.51
N ASN A 28 31.46 9.98 2.14
CA ASN A 28 30.51 10.57 1.20
C ASN A 28 29.08 10.46 1.72
N LYS A 29 28.33 11.54 1.59
CA LYS A 29 26.89 11.53 1.91
C LYS A 29 26.12 10.97 0.73
N ILE A 30 25.65 9.75 0.88
CA ILE A 30 24.88 8.98 -0.12
C ILE A 30 23.51 8.69 0.45
N ASP A 31 22.48 8.74 -0.40
CA ASP A 31 21.11 8.49 0.02
C ASP A 31 20.78 7.00 -0.02
N PHE A 32 21.25 6.28 -1.04
CA PHE A 32 21.07 4.83 -1.16
C PHE A 32 22.07 4.22 -2.17
N VAL A 33 22.19 2.91 -2.14
CA VAL A 33 23.08 2.13 -3.01
C VAL A 33 22.26 1.20 -3.90
N ILE A 34 22.56 1.19 -5.21
CA ILE A 34 22.03 0.21 -6.17
C ILE A 34 23.14 -0.80 -6.47
N SER A 35 22.89 -2.09 -6.29
CA SER A 35 23.91 -3.13 -6.50
C SER A 35 23.32 -4.37 -7.19
N THR A 36 24.12 -5.02 -8.03
CA THR A 36 23.76 -6.32 -8.64
C THR A 36 24.10 -7.52 -7.74
N VAL A 37 24.80 -7.29 -6.64
CA VAL A 37 25.13 -8.29 -5.62
C VAL A 37 24.56 -7.89 -4.27
N ASN A 38 24.51 -8.83 -3.32
CA ASN A 38 24.08 -8.50 -1.97
C ASN A 38 25.12 -7.59 -1.31
N VAL A 39 24.72 -6.35 -1.05
CA VAL A 39 25.47 -5.37 -0.24
C VAL A 39 24.59 -5.06 0.98
N ARG A 40 25.19 -5.08 2.17
CA ARG A 40 24.53 -4.64 3.41
C ARG A 40 25.27 -3.41 3.91
N SER A 41 24.53 -2.41 4.30
CA SER A 41 25.04 -1.23 4.97
C SER A 41 24.09 -0.86 6.11
N GLU A 42 24.65 -0.48 7.25
CA GLU A 42 23.88 0.03 8.38
C GLU A 42 23.54 1.51 8.25
N SER A 43 24.24 2.21 7.35
CA SER A 43 24.13 3.67 7.21
C SER A 43 23.18 4.13 6.12
N VAL A 44 22.98 3.33 5.06
CA VAL A 44 22.12 3.70 3.93
C VAL A 44 21.37 2.48 3.35
N PRO A 45 20.17 2.65 2.81
CA PRO A 45 19.43 1.57 2.14
C PRO A 45 20.20 1.04 0.92
N CYS A 46 20.16 -0.28 0.71
CA CYS A 46 20.80 -0.94 -0.42
C CYS A 46 19.74 -1.70 -1.23
N VAL A 47 19.63 -1.40 -2.53
CA VAL A 47 18.74 -2.10 -3.46
C VAL A 47 19.54 -3.09 -4.28
N LYS A 48 19.16 -4.36 -4.24
CA LYS A 48 19.70 -5.36 -5.16
C LYS A 48 18.85 -5.40 -6.43
N VAL A 49 19.49 -5.33 -7.58
CA VAL A 49 18.87 -5.35 -8.91
C VAL A 49 19.53 -6.39 -9.80
N GLN A 50 18.87 -6.75 -10.90
CA GLN A 50 19.46 -7.57 -11.94
C GLN A 50 20.50 -6.77 -12.76
N ALA A 51 21.43 -7.46 -13.39
CA ALA A 51 22.42 -6.81 -14.28
C ALA A 51 21.76 -6.08 -15.46
N GLN A 52 20.62 -6.59 -15.94
CA GLN A 52 19.70 -5.89 -16.81
C GLN A 52 18.46 -5.55 -15.97
N LEU A 53 18.16 -4.27 -15.81
CA LEU A 53 17.05 -3.81 -15.00
C LEU A 53 15.72 -4.36 -15.52
N THR A 54 15.01 -5.03 -14.67
CA THR A 54 13.62 -5.45 -14.89
C THR A 54 12.67 -4.36 -14.40
N MET A 55 11.39 -4.45 -14.74
CA MET A 55 10.37 -3.54 -14.18
C MET A 55 10.31 -3.62 -12.65
N ASN A 56 10.50 -4.81 -12.07
CA ASN A 56 10.58 -4.97 -10.61
C ASN A 56 11.76 -4.24 -9.99
N ASP A 57 12.92 -4.24 -10.66
CA ASP A 57 14.09 -3.49 -10.20
C ASP A 57 13.87 -1.98 -10.28
N ILE A 58 13.25 -1.51 -11.36
CA ILE A 58 12.89 -0.09 -11.54
C ILE A 58 11.95 0.34 -10.41
N ASN A 59 10.92 -0.45 -10.14
CA ASN A 59 9.99 -0.22 -9.06
C ASN A 59 10.70 -0.18 -7.69
N ALA A 60 11.58 -1.14 -7.39
CA ALA A 60 12.32 -1.19 -6.14
C ALA A 60 13.20 0.06 -5.92
N ILE A 61 13.84 0.56 -6.98
CA ILE A 61 14.66 1.78 -6.94
C ILE A 61 13.77 3.01 -6.68
N GLN A 62 12.66 3.17 -7.41
CA GLN A 62 11.72 4.29 -7.23
C GLN A 62 11.22 4.38 -5.80
N ASN A 63 10.94 3.25 -5.20
CA ASN A 63 10.40 3.16 -3.87
C ASN A 63 11.37 3.64 -2.80
N ILE A 64 12.63 3.26 -2.90
CA ILE A 64 13.63 3.77 -1.97
C ILE A 64 13.80 5.28 -2.14
N ALA A 65 13.82 5.78 -3.37
CA ALA A 65 13.89 7.22 -3.63
C ALA A 65 12.69 7.98 -3.01
N PHE A 66 11.49 7.40 -3.12
CA PHE A 66 10.29 7.96 -2.49
C PHE A 66 10.35 7.94 -0.95
N LEU A 67 10.75 6.81 -0.35
CA LEU A 67 10.88 6.68 1.12
C LEU A 67 11.90 7.67 1.71
N LEU A 68 12.91 8.05 0.93
CA LEU A 68 13.91 9.04 1.31
C LEU A 68 13.43 10.50 1.13
N GLY A 69 12.20 10.72 0.70
CA GLY A 69 11.57 12.04 0.62
C GLY A 69 12.15 12.97 -0.44
N ARG A 70 12.83 12.43 -1.45
CA ARG A 70 13.33 13.23 -2.56
C ARG A 70 12.20 13.55 -3.53
N LYS A 71 11.88 14.84 -3.65
CA LYS A 71 11.04 15.36 -4.72
C LYS A 71 11.86 15.30 -6.01
N GLU A 72 11.57 14.34 -6.88
CA GLU A 72 12.01 14.43 -8.26
C GLU A 72 11.21 15.52 -8.98
N ASN A 73 11.87 16.27 -9.88
CA ASN A 73 11.19 17.20 -10.78
C ASN A 73 10.28 16.39 -11.71
N LYS A 74 8.98 16.50 -11.48
CA LYS A 74 7.94 15.71 -12.15
C LYS A 74 7.84 16.08 -13.62
N SER A 75 8.09 15.13 -14.53
CA SER A 75 7.37 15.07 -15.78
C SER A 75 6.02 14.36 -15.53
N GLU A 76 4.96 14.79 -16.20
CA GLU A 76 3.57 14.32 -15.99
C GLU A 76 3.38 12.80 -16.15
N ASN A 77 4.35 12.09 -16.75
CA ASN A 77 4.33 10.63 -16.92
C ASN A 77 4.82 9.83 -15.69
N GLU A 78 5.54 10.44 -14.78
CA GLU A 78 6.19 9.76 -13.63
C GLU A 78 5.26 9.66 -12.41
N SER A 79 4.34 10.59 -12.25
CA SER A 79 3.30 10.54 -11.19
C SER A 79 2.42 9.29 -11.30
N ARG A 80 2.18 8.81 -12.51
CA ARG A 80 1.40 7.57 -12.79
C ARG A 80 2.05 6.31 -12.24
N TYR A 81 3.37 6.28 -12.20
CA TYR A 81 4.13 5.10 -11.75
C TYR A 81 4.16 4.97 -10.22
N VAL A 82 4.23 6.09 -9.51
CA VAL A 82 4.45 6.08 -8.05
C VAL A 82 3.23 5.56 -7.29
N GLU A 83 2.02 5.89 -7.70
CA GLU A 83 0.80 5.47 -6.99
C GLU A 83 0.42 4.01 -7.27
N GLN A 84 0.56 3.53 -8.50
CA GLN A 84 0.38 2.10 -8.82
C GLN A 84 1.45 1.24 -8.15
N ASN A 85 2.65 1.78 -8.03
CA ASN A 85 3.79 1.07 -7.47
C ASN A 85 3.85 1.09 -5.94
N PHE A 86 3.23 2.05 -5.23
CA PHE A 86 3.23 2.02 -3.76
C PHE A 86 2.60 0.71 -3.24
N LEU A 87 1.50 0.28 -3.83
CA LEU A 87 0.85 -0.98 -3.47
C LEU A 87 1.66 -2.20 -3.92
N ASP A 88 2.30 -2.15 -5.08
CA ASP A 88 3.21 -3.19 -5.58
C ASP A 88 4.50 -3.28 -4.75
N VAL A 89 4.90 -2.16 -4.15
CA VAL A 89 6.07 -2.10 -3.24
C VAL A 89 5.76 -2.68 -1.89
N MET A 90 4.65 -2.28 -1.30
CA MET A 90 4.16 -2.88 -0.07
C MET A 90 4.05 -4.40 -0.22
N LYS A 91 3.54 -4.85 -1.39
CA LYS A 91 3.49 -6.25 -1.77
C LYS A 91 4.88 -6.91 -1.77
N THR A 92 5.83 -6.39 -2.58
CA THR A 92 7.17 -6.96 -2.71
C THR A 92 7.93 -6.96 -1.39
N PHE A 93 7.65 -6.01 -0.53
CA PHE A 93 8.26 -5.90 0.79
C PHE A 93 7.61 -6.88 1.78
N LEU A 94 6.28 -6.94 1.82
CA LEU A 94 5.55 -7.85 2.71
C LEU A 94 5.75 -9.33 2.36
N GLU A 95 5.87 -9.67 1.07
CA GLU A 95 6.20 -11.03 0.61
C GLU A 95 7.58 -11.52 1.10
N LYS A 96 8.51 -10.62 1.39
CA LYS A 96 9.86 -10.94 1.86
C LYS A 96 10.00 -11.01 3.37
N LEU A 97 8.98 -10.58 4.11
CA LEU A 97 8.97 -10.60 5.57
C LEU A 97 8.28 -11.86 6.07
N ASP A 98 8.93 -12.58 6.99
CA ASP A 98 8.24 -13.57 7.81
C ASP A 98 7.17 -12.89 8.70
N ALA A 99 6.20 -13.66 9.20
CA ALA A 99 5.05 -13.12 9.94
C ALA A 99 5.47 -12.26 11.16
N SER A 100 6.57 -12.60 11.85
CA SER A 100 7.03 -11.87 13.02
C SER A 100 7.66 -10.51 12.65
N LYS A 101 8.32 -10.44 11.52
CA LYS A 101 8.91 -9.21 10.99
C LYS A 101 7.89 -8.29 10.32
N ARG A 102 6.75 -8.84 9.87
CA ARG A 102 5.63 -8.02 9.41
C ARG A 102 5.04 -7.19 10.54
N ASP A 103 4.86 -7.79 11.71
CA ASP A 103 4.33 -7.07 12.89
C ASP A 103 5.30 -5.96 13.33
N GLU A 104 6.61 -6.24 13.40
CA GLU A 104 7.66 -5.26 13.76
C GLU A 104 7.75 -4.12 12.73
N PHE A 105 7.66 -4.43 11.45
CA PHE A 105 7.61 -3.43 10.38
C PHE A 105 6.39 -2.52 10.48
N PHE A 106 5.21 -3.10 10.74
CA PHE A 106 4.02 -2.29 10.95
C PHE A 106 4.15 -1.39 12.18
N ASP A 107 4.74 -1.85 13.26
CA ASP A 107 4.99 -1.04 14.45
C ASP A 107 5.96 0.13 14.17
N GLU A 108 7.02 -0.08 13.39
CA GLU A 108 7.94 0.98 12.97
C GLU A 108 7.29 1.99 12.02
N VAL A 109 6.54 1.51 11.02
CA VAL A 109 5.75 2.37 10.12
C VAL A 109 4.77 3.20 10.94
N TYR A 110 4.09 2.62 11.92
CA TYR A 110 3.17 3.33 12.81
C TYR A 110 3.87 4.43 13.63
N ALA A 111 5.04 4.16 14.22
CA ALA A 111 5.79 5.14 15.00
C ALA A 111 6.21 6.35 14.14
N LEU A 112 6.64 6.13 12.90
CA LEU A 112 6.98 7.19 11.94
C LEU A 112 5.75 8.01 11.52
N MET A 113 4.58 7.39 11.49
CA MET A 113 3.33 8.03 11.07
C MET A 113 2.72 8.91 12.15
N GLU A 114 2.82 8.56 13.43
CA GLU A 114 2.31 9.37 14.54
C GLU A 114 2.90 10.78 14.56
N THR A 115 4.17 10.92 14.20
CA THR A 115 4.85 12.23 14.17
C THR A 115 4.36 13.15 13.03
N LYS A 116 3.73 12.62 11.96
CA LYS A 116 3.27 13.40 10.80
C LYS A 116 1.75 13.68 10.79
N ILE A 117 0.93 12.88 11.45
CA ILE A 117 -0.55 13.01 11.42
C ILE A 117 -1.04 14.23 12.21
N GLN A 118 -0.28 14.71 13.19
CA GLN A 118 -0.69 15.86 14.06
C GLN A 118 -0.73 17.22 13.34
N SER A 119 -0.33 17.32 12.09
CA SER A 119 -0.12 18.63 11.44
C SER A 119 -1.11 19.07 10.36
N THR A 120 -2.13 18.29 9.95
CA THR A 120 -3.06 18.72 8.88
C THR A 120 -4.51 18.23 9.02
N GLY A 121 -5.31 19.10 9.30
CA GLY A 121 -6.69 19.29 9.76
C GLY A 121 -7.89 18.61 9.08
N LYS A 122 -7.84 17.60 8.20
CA LYS A 122 -9.05 16.85 7.78
C LYS A 122 -8.70 15.41 7.43
N SER A 123 -9.44 14.43 8.00
CA SER A 123 -9.36 13.02 7.66
C SER A 123 -9.75 12.80 6.20
N ILE A 124 -8.87 12.20 5.39
CA ILE A 124 -9.16 11.80 4.00
C ILE A 124 -10.13 10.61 3.99
N LEU A 125 -9.99 9.70 4.96
CA LEU A 125 -10.94 8.60 5.16
C LEU A 125 -12.37 9.13 5.33
N ALA A 126 -12.57 10.17 6.17
CA ALA A 126 -13.87 10.79 6.37
C ALA A 126 -14.42 11.52 5.12
N GLN A 127 -13.54 11.95 4.20
CA GLN A 127 -13.95 12.58 2.95
C GLN A 127 -14.36 11.56 1.88
N MET A 128 -13.72 10.38 1.84
CA MET A 128 -13.95 9.36 0.82
C MET A 128 -14.99 8.32 1.21
N LEU A 129 -15.11 8.02 2.51
CA LEU A 129 -16.04 7.05 3.05
C LEU A 129 -17.25 7.76 3.68
N ASP A 130 -18.42 7.19 3.48
CA ASP A 130 -19.67 7.60 4.14
C ASP A 130 -20.52 6.34 4.44
N PRO A 131 -21.53 6.40 5.31
CA PRO A 131 -22.33 5.24 5.68
C PRO A 131 -22.94 4.47 4.49
N SER A 132 -23.23 5.14 3.37
CA SER A 132 -23.80 4.50 2.18
C SER A 132 -22.78 3.69 1.36
N LYS A 133 -21.50 3.76 1.71
CA LYS A 133 -20.39 3.00 1.13
C LYS A 133 -19.87 1.91 2.07
N ILE A 134 -20.61 1.63 3.15
CA ILE A 134 -20.23 0.64 4.16
C ILE A 134 -21.27 -0.48 4.18
N MET A 135 -20.79 -1.72 4.27
CA MET A 135 -21.61 -2.90 4.48
C MET A 135 -21.10 -3.69 5.69
N ILE A 136 -22.01 -4.18 6.53
CA ILE A 136 -21.69 -5.09 7.64
C ILE A 136 -22.26 -6.47 7.30
N LYS A 137 -21.43 -7.50 7.33
CA LYS A 137 -21.78 -8.90 7.15
C LYS A 137 -21.73 -9.63 8.47
N GLN A 138 -22.87 -10.07 8.97
CA GLN A 138 -22.97 -10.83 10.21
C GLN A 138 -22.60 -12.31 10.02
N GLU A 139 -22.73 -12.82 8.80
CA GLU A 139 -22.40 -14.18 8.40
C GLU A 139 -20.99 -14.29 7.84
N LYS A 140 -20.36 -15.44 8.01
CA LYS A 140 -19.04 -15.71 7.43
C LYS A 140 -19.13 -15.73 5.90
N ILE A 141 -18.23 -14.98 5.26
CA ILE A 141 -18.11 -14.90 3.81
C ILE A 141 -16.69 -15.28 3.37
N THR A 142 -16.54 -15.64 2.09
CA THR A 142 -15.18 -15.85 1.52
C THR A 142 -14.50 -14.52 1.22
N TRP A 143 -13.19 -14.55 1.08
CA TRP A 143 -12.43 -13.35 0.75
C TRP A 143 -12.81 -12.79 -0.63
N GLU A 144 -13.11 -13.67 -1.62
CA GLU A 144 -13.62 -13.23 -2.92
C GLU A 144 -14.95 -12.49 -2.76
N GLN A 145 -15.85 -13.03 -1.96
CA GLN A 145 -17.14 -12.39 -1.69
C GLN A 145 -16.96 -11.03 -1.01
N GLY A 146 -16.01 -10.93 -0.08
CA GLY A 146 -15.67 -9.66 0.58
C GLY A 146 -15.21 -8.59 -0.42
N ILE A 147 -14.30 -8.94 -1.32
CA ILE A 147 -13.81 -8.05 -2.38
C ILE A 147 -14.93 -7.68 -3.38
N LEU A 148 -15.66 -8.68 -3.88
CA LEU A 148 -16.74 -8.44 -4.86
C LEU A 148 -17.84 -7.55 -4.29
N GLN A 149 -18.22 -7.73 -3.04
CA GLN A 149 -19.25 -6.89 -2.39
C GLN A 149 -18.76 -5.46 -2.15
N ALA A 150 -17.48 -5.29 -1.77
CA ALA A 150 -16.90 -3.97 -1.64
C ALA A 150 -16.83 -3.23 -2.99
N ALA A 151 -16.45 -3.93 -4.06
CA ALA A 151 -16.45 -3.40 -5.42
C ALA A 151 -17.86 -3.08 -5.95
N ASP A 152 -18.86 -3.93 -5.68
CA ASP A 152 -20.27 -3.71 -6.04
C ASP A 152 -20.82 -2.40 -5.44
N ILE A 153 -20.41 -2.04 -4.23
CA ILE A 153 -20.74 -0.74 -3.64
C ILE A 153 -20.19 0.39 -4.52
N LEU A 154 -18.94 0.30 -4.96
CA LEU A 154 -18.33 1.31 -5.83
C LEU A 154 -18.96 1.35 -7.22
N GLU A 155 -19.33 0.21 -7.78
CA GLU A 155 -20.06 0.12 -9.04
C GLU A 155 -21.42 0.83 -8.94
N LYS A 156 -22.21 0.52 -7.91
CA LYS A 156 -23.50 1.18 -7.65
C LYS A 156 -23.39 2.68 -7.43
N LYS A 157 -22.23 3.14 -6.94
CA LYS A 157 -21.93 4.58 -6.81
C LYS A 157 -21.37 5.20 -8.10
N GLY A 158 -21.23 4.41 -9.17
CA GLY A 158 -20.68 4.84 -10.45
C GLY A 158 -19.21 5.26 -10.35
N CYS A 159 -18.45 4.63 -9.46
CA CYS A 159 -17.01 4.85 -9.35
C CYS A 159 -16.23 3.95 -10.30
N VAL A 160 -16.70 2.71 -10.50
CA VAL A 160 -16.05 1.67 -11.29
C VAL A 160 -17.03 0.93 -12.20
N GLY A 161 -16.53 0.20 -13.19
CA GLY A 161 -17.31 -0.71 -14.01
C GLY A 161 -17.52 -2.07 -13.33
N SER A 162 -18.41 -2.89 -13.90
CA SER A 162 -18.78 -4.23 -13.38
C SER A 162 -17.65 -5.26 -13.43
N ASP A 163 -16.58 -4.96 -14.14
CA ASP A 163 -15.37 -5.78 -14.27
C ASP A 163 -14.39 -5.57 -13.09
N TYR A 164 -14.50 -4.44 -12.40
CA TYR A 164 -13.53 -4.03 -11.37
C TYR A 164 -13.35 -5.05 -10.24
N GLY A 165 -14.44 -5.52 -9.65
CA GLY A 165 -14.38 -6.49 -8.57
C GLY A 165 -13.78 -7.83 -8.99
N LYS A 166 -14.10 -8.31 -10.20
CA LYS A 166 -13.53 -9.54 -10.74
C LYS A 166 -12.02 -9.40 -10.93
N LYS A 167 -11.58 -8.26 -11.47
CA LYS A 167 -10.16 -8.00 -11.68
C LYS A 167 -9.39 -7.90 -10.36
N ALA A 168 -9.95 -7.26 -9.34
CA ALA A 168 -9.35 -7.21 -8.02
C ALA A 168 -9.21 -8.61 -7.39
N VAL A 169 -10.18 -9.50 -7.58
CA VAL A 169 -10.10 -10.91 -7.15
C VAL A 169 -9.03 -11.68 -7.93
N GLU A 170 -8.97 -11.50 -9.26
CA GLU A 170 -7.93 -12.12 -10.10
C GLU A 170 -6.54 -11.72 -9.64
N ASN A 171 -6.32 -10.45 -9.32
CA ASN A 171 -5.04 -9.95 -8.83
C ASN A 171 -4.64 -10.64 -7.51
N VAL A 172 -5.58 -10.86 -6.57
CA VAL A 172 -5.27 -11.60 -5.35
C VAL A 172 -4.94 -13.07 -5.63
N LYS A 173 -5.64 -13.72 -6.57
CA LYS A 173 -5.34 -15.12 -6.97
C LYS A 173 -3.97 -15.24 -7.61
N GLU A 174 -3.56 -14.25 -8.39
CA GLU A 174 -2.27 -14.23 -9.07
C GLU A 174 -1.12 -13.87 -8.14
N TYR A 175 -1.35 -12.93 -7.21
CA TYR A 175 -0.28 -12.30 -6.44
C TYR A 175 -0.34 -12.57 -4.92
N GLY A 176 -1.30 -13.34 -4.44
CA GLY A 176 -1.46 -13.68 -3.00
C GLY A 176 -2.04 -12.55 -2.16
N ASP A 177 -1.81 -12.62 -0.86
CA ASP A 177 -2.41 -11.73 0.16
C ASP A 177 -1.80 -10.31 0.23
N TYR A 178 -1.19 -9.84 -0.85
CA TYR A 178 -0.54 -8.52 -0.92
C TYR A 178 -1.44 -7.35 -0.54
N ILE A 179 -2.76 -7.54 -0.62
CA ILE A 179 -3.74 -6.52 -0.26
C ILE A 179 -3.96 -6.39 1.26
N ILE A 180 -3.39 -7.28 2.08
CA ILE A 180 -3.45 -7.18 3.53
C ILE A 180 -2.42 -6.15 3.99
N ILE A 181 -2.88 -4.93 4.25
CA ILE A 181 -2.04 -3.77 4.54
C ILE A 181 -1.82 -3.54 6.04
N SER A 182 -2.61 -4.21 6.88
CA SER A 182 -2.49 -4.16 8.34
C SER A 182 -3.22 -5.35 8.95
N LYS A 183 -2.97 -5.63 10.24
CA LYS A 183 -3.62 -6.72 10.95
C LYS A 183 -5.14 -6.62 10.90
N GLY A 184 -5.78 -7.60 10.26
CA GLY A 184 -7.23 -7.65 10.09
C GLY A 184 -7.80 -6.71 9.04
N ILE A 185 -6.96 -6.07 8.19
CA ILE A 185 -7.40 -5.09 7.19
C ILE A 185 -6.82 -5.43 5.82
N ALA A 186 -7.69 -5.56 4.82
CA ALA A 186 -7.32 -5.66 3.41
C ALA A 186 -7.79 -4.42 2.63
N LEU A 187 -7.00 -4.03 1.62
CA LEU A 187 -7.29 -2.94 0.69
C LEU A 187 -7.26 -3.49 -0.75
N ALA A 188 -8.41 -3.96 -1.22
CA ALA A 188 -8.56 -4.49 -2.56
C ALA A 188 -8.58 -3.37 -3.60
N HIS A 189 -7.91 -3.59 -4.72
CA HIS A 189 -7.86 -2.66 -5.83
C HIS A 189 -7.55 -3.37 -7.14
N ALA A 190 -7.88 -2.72 -8.27
CA ALA A 190 -7.44 -3.10 -9.59
C ALA A 190 -6.87 -1.88 -10.31
N GLY A 191 -5.90 -2.11 -11.19
CA GLY A 191 -5.27 -1.04 -11.94
C GLY A 191 -6.25 -0.38 -12.95
N LYS A 192 -6.15 0.92 -13.15
CA LYS A 192 -6.95 1.67 -14.13
C LYS A 192 -6.82 1.15 -15.58
N LYS A 193 -5.71 0.47 -15.88
CA LYS A 193 -5.50 -0.17 -17.19
C LYS A 193 -6.12 -1.56 -17.26
N GLU A 194 -6.48 -2.15 -16.13
CA GLU A 194 -6.97 -3.51 -16.01
C GLU A 194 -8.50 -3.56 -15.90
N ALA A 195 -9.12 -2.49 -15.38
CA ALA A 195 -10.55 -2.38 -15.17
C ALA A 195 -11.04 -0.94 -15.35
N HIS A 196 -12.35 -0.77 -15.62
CA HIS A 196 -12.93 0.54 -15.82
C HIS A 196 -13.06 1.31 -14.49
N VAL A 197 -12.36 2.45 -14.39
CA VAL A 197 -12.46 3.38 -13.26
C VAL A 197 -12.91 4.75 -13.79
N TYR A 198 -14.04 5.24 -13.26
CA TYR A 198 -14.67 6.50 -13.70
C TYR A 198 -14.38 7.66 -12.76
N LYS A 199 -14.32 7.40 -11.45
CA LYS A 199 -13.99 8.38 -10.42
C LYS A 199 -13.40 7.70 -9.19
N ASP A 200 -12.71 8.48 -8.37
CA ASP A 200 -12.16 8.02 -7.11
C ASP A 200 -13.25 7.47 -6.19
N GLY A 201 -12.97 6.38 -5.52
CA GLY A 201 -13.92 5.76 -4.61
C GLY A 201 -13.26 4.90 -3.55
N LEU A 202 -13.88 4.90 -2.36
CA LEU A 202 -13.54 4.02 -1.26
C LEU A 202 -14.82 3.40 -0.70
N SER A 203 -14.82 2.10 -0.51
CA SER A 203 -15.90 1.36 0.16
C SER A 203 -15.35 0.40 1.19
N LEU A 204 -16.20 -0.11 2.06
CA LEU A 204 -15.83 -1.02 3.13
C LEU A 204 -16.88 -2.13 3.29
N VAL A 205 -16.40 -3.36 3.39
CA VAL A 205 -17.15 -4.49 3.92
C VAL A 205 -16.52 -4.93 5.24
N MET A 206 -17.27 -4.88 6.34
CA MET A 206 -16.87 -5.40 7.64
C MET A 206 -17.52 -6.77 7.87
N CYS A 207 -16.73 -7.75 8.29
CA CYS A 207 -17.19 -9.07 8.75
C CYS A 207 -16.59 -9.35 10.13
N PRO A 208 -17.36 -9.19 11.23
CA PRO A 208 -16.87 -9.43 12.60
C PRO A 208 -16.44 -10.88 12.86
N GLU A 209 -17.01 -11.86 12.13
CA GLU A 209 -16.63 -13.29 12.23
C GLU A 209 -15.25 -13.58 11.62
N GLY A 210 -14.68 -12.61 10.90
CA GLY A 210 -13.42 -12.75 10.19
C GLY A 210 -13.56 -13.47 8.85
N ILE A 211 -12.79 -12.99 7.89
CA ILE A 211 -12.67 -13.52 6.54
C ILE A 211 -11.29 -14.16 6.45
N GLU A 212 -11.25 -15.46 6.17
CA GLU A 212 -9.99 -16.17 5.97
C GLU A 212 -9.51 -15.92 4.54
N PHE A 213 -8.34 -15.31 4.44
CA PHE A 213 -7.60 -15.15 3.20
C PHE A 213 -6.67 -16.33 2.98
N THR A 214 -5.89 -16.31 1.90
CA THR A 214 -4.88 -17.33 1.66
C THR A 214 -3.85 -17.32 2.82
N GLU A 215 -3.12 -18.40 3.01
CA GLU A 215 -2.11 -18.52 4.07
C GLU A 215 -2.63 -18.39 5.53
N GLY A 216 -3.96 -18.49 5.75
CA GLY A 216 -4.53 -18.46 7.10
C GLY A 216 -4.63 -17.07 7.72
N ASN A 217 -4.43 -16.01 6.96
CA ASN A 217 -4.60 -14.64 7.42
C ASN A 217 -6.08 -14.31 7.63
N ILE A 218 -6.44 -13.78 8.80
CA ILE A 218 -7.81 -13.36 9.12
C ILE A 218 -7.95 -11.85 8.96
N VAL A 219 -8.91 -11.45 8.12
CA VAL A 219 -9.24 -10.05 7.83
C VAL A 219 -10.68 -9.78 8.28
N TYR A 220 -10.91 -8.64 8.89
CA TYR A 220 -12.23 -8.20 9.37
C TYR A 220 -12.79 -7.03 8.55
N LEU A 221 -11.89 -6.19 8.02
CA LEU A 221 -12.21 -5.00 7.24
C LEU A 221 -11.64 -5.15 5.82
N VAL A 222 -12.51 -5.28 4.83
CA VAL A 222 -12.14 -5.31 3.41
C VAL A 222 -12.51 -3.98 2.79
N PHE A 223 -11.55 -3.10 2.62
CA PHE A 223 -11.70 -1.90 1.83
C PHE A 223 -11.55 -2.23 0.34
N CYS A 224 -12.30 -1.50 -0.50
CA CYS A 224 -12.08 -1.48 -1.93
C CYS A 224 -11.82 -0.03 -2.36
N PHE A 225 -10.73 0.18 -3.08
CA PHE A 225 -10.24 1.50 -3.45
C PHE A 225 -10.07 1.62 -4.95
N ALA A 226 -10.64 2.66 -5.54
CA ALA A 226 -10.55 2.97 -6.97
C ALA A 226 -9.99 4.38 -7.17
N VAL A 227 -9.05 4.54 -8.11
CA VAL A 227 -8.38 5.80 -8.44
C VAL A 227 -8.59 6.13 -9.90
N ALA A 228 -9.30 7.21 -10.18
CA ALA A 228 -9.50 7.74 -11.53
C ALA A 228 -8.47 8.82 -11.86
N GLU A 229 -8.13 9.65 -10.88
CA GLU A 229 -7.17 10.75 -11.00
C GLU A 229 -5.94 10.50 -10.13
N GLU A 230 -4.79 10.99 -10.59
CA GLU A 230 -3.55 10.92 -9.83
C GLU A 230 -3.56 11.96 -8.70
N LYS A 231 -3.73 11.48 -7.47
CA LYS A 231 -3.69 12.27 -6.24
C LYS A 231 -2.81 11.58 -5.22
N ASP A 232 -2.31 12.34 -4.25
CA ASP A 232 -1.58 11.77 -3.12
C ASP A 232 -2.58 11.16 -2.12
N TYR A 233 -2.65 9.84 -2.09
CA TYR A 233 -3.47 9.06 -1.16
C TYR A 233 -2.70 8.52 0.03
N LEU A 234 -1.44 8.90 0.20
CA LEU A 234 -0.60 8.40 1.30
C LEU A 234 -1.28 8.59 2.66
N LYS A 235 -1.88 9.75 2.89
CA LYS A 235 -2.62 10.04 4.13
C LYS A 235 -3.82 9.11 4.32
N LEU A 236 -4.57 8.79 3.24
CA LEU A 236 -5.69 7.84 3.31
C LEU A 236 -5.20 6.46 3.74
N PHE A 237 -4.12 5.95 3.13
CA PHE A 237 -3.56 4.65 3.48
C PHE A 237 -3.07 4.64 4.92
N GLN A 238 -2.42 5.70 5.36
CA GLN A 238 -2.01 5.88 6.76
C GLN A 238 -3.20 5.79 7.72
N GLU A 239 -4.28 6.50 7.44
CA GLU A 239 -5.50 6.49 8.26
C GLU A 239 -6.13 5.08 8.29
N ILE A 240 -6.19 4.36 7.16
CA ILE A 240 -6.71 2.98 7.11
C ILE A 240 -5.82 2.02 7.90
N ILE A 241 -4.51 2.08 7.71
CA ILE A 241 -3.54 1.24 8.43
C ILE A 241 -3.65 1.47 9.95
N ALA A 242 -3.82 2.73 10.37
CA ALA A 242 -3.95 3.08 11.79
C ALA A 242 -5.16 2.44 12.50
N LEU A 243 -6.21 2.02 11.75
CA LEU A 243 -7.35 1.29 12.33
C LEU A 243 -6.94 -0.07 12.91
N GLY A 244 -5.92 -0.72 12.34
CA GLY A 244 -5.39 -2.00 12.81
C GLY A 244 -4.32 -1.92 13.89
N LYS A 245 -3.91 -0.70 14.28
CA LYS A 245 -2.78 -0.45 15.18
C LYS A 245 -2.89 -1.12 16.55
N THR A 246 -4.09 -1.18 17.12
CA THR A 246 -4.30 -1.77 18.42
C THR A 246 -5.47 -2.74 18.43
N GLN A 247 -5.33 -3.84 19.20
CA GLN A 247 -6.44 -4.79 19.39
C GLN A 247 -7.67 -4.11 19.99
N LYS A 248 -7.49 -3.09 20.84
CA LYS A 248 -8.60 -2.32 21.42
C LYS A 248 -9.39 -1.60 20.32
N LYS A 249 -8.72 -0.80 19.47
CA LYS A 249 -9.40 -0.07 18.37
C LYS A 249 -10.14 -1.03 17.43
N MET A 250 -9.49 -2.13 17.03
CA MET A 250 -10.13 -3.15 16.19
C MET A 250 -11.36 -3.76 16.88
N LYS A 251 -11.26 -4.12 18.17
CA LYS A 251 -12.38 -4.64 18.93
C LYS A 251 -13.54 -3.65 19.00
N ASP A 252 -13.26 -2.37 19.24
CA ASP A 252 -14.26 -1.30 19.29
C ASP A 252 -14.97 -1.15 17.94
N ILE A 253 -14.24 -1.24 16.82
CA ILE A 253 -14.78 -1.25 15.45
C ILE A 253 -15.71 -2.45 15.23
N LEU A 254 -15.23 -3.65 15.58
CA LEU A 254 -15.99 -4.90 15.32
C LEU A 254 -17.25 -5.06 16.17
N GLN A 255 -17.38 -4.33 17.26
CA GLN A 255 -18.60 -4.31 18.09
C GLN A 255 -19.71 -3.44 17.48
N GLN A 256 -19.45 -2.68 16.44
CA GLN A 256 -20.46 -1.81 15.81
C GLN A 256 -21.49 -2.65 15.03
N LYS A 257 -22.78 -2.40 15.30
CA LYS A 257 -23.89 -3.19 14.73
C LYS A 257 -24.60 -2.51 13.56
N ASN A 258 -24.35 -1.23 13.34
CA ASN A 258 -24.93 -0.48 12.25
C ASN A 258 -23.88 0.39 11.55
N VAL A 259 -24.14 0.73 10.28
CA VAL A 259 -23.17 1.42 9.42
C VAL A 259 -22.84 2.83 9.89
N VAL A 260 -23.75 3.53 10.57
CA VAL A 260 -23.51 4.88 11.07
C VAL A 260 -22.55 4.87 12.25
N SER A 261 -22.76 4.01 13.24
CA SER A 261 -21.86 3.85 14.38
C SER A 261 -20.49 3.30 13.94
N LEU A 262 -20.49 2.36 12.97
CA LEU A 262 -19.24 1.88 12.37
C LEU A 262 -18.47 3.03 11.70
N TYR A 263 -19.12 3.83 10.84
CA TYR A 263 -18.50 5.00 10.22
C TYR A 263 -17.87 5.94 11.27
N HIS A 264 -18.62 6.27 12.34
CA HIS A 264 -18.08 7.12 13.42
C HIS A 264 -16.85 6.50 14.09
N SER A 265 -16.86 5.19 14.36
CA SER A 265 -15.72 4.51 14.97
C SER A 265 -14.47 4.45 14.08
N LEU A 266 -14.64 4.58 12.74
CA LEU A 266 -13.53 4.61 11.79
C LEU A 266 -12.87 5.98 11.68
N VAL A 267 -13.68 7.08 11.75
CA VAL A 267 -13.21 8.43 11.40
C VAL A 267 -12.98 9.34 12.61
N PHE A 268 -13.46 8.95 13.80
CA PHE A 268 -13.33 9.65 15.07
C PHE A 268 -12.76 8.71 16.16
#